data_9338bf5af1c888fc591f0f17f28620cf
#
_entry.id   9338bf5af1c888fc591f0f17f28620cf
#
_cell.length_a   1.000
_cell.length_b   1.000
_cell.length_c   1.000
_cell.angle_alpha   90.00
_cell.angle_beta   90.00
_cell.angle_gamma   90.00
#
_symmetry.space_group_name_H-M   'P 1'
#
loop_
_entity.id
_entity.type
_entity.pdbx_description
1 polymer ?
#
loop_
_entity_poly.entity_id
_entity_poly.type
_entity_poly.pdbx_seq_one_letter_code
_entity_poly.pdbx_strand_id
1 'polypeptide(L)'
;DSAFNGTAKDETTAMKIAENSVKSVGTVENDLSNDTTVSDNKNESDNEIGSGVVYKKVGDSIYIFTNAHVVGDQEKQKVTYGNDKSVTGKVIGKDKWSDLAVVKAKVADENIKPMTMGDSNNIKLAEPILVIGNPLGTDFKGSVSQGIVSGLNRHVPVDIDKNDNYDALMKAFQIDAPVNPGNSGGAVVDRDGRLIGIVSLKIDMHNVEGMAFAIPINDVRKIAKELEHKGKVNYPNTEIKIKNVGDLDDSERNAINLPAKVNHGVLIGEVKENGLGDKAGLKKGDVIVELDGKKIEDNLRYRQVIYSHYDDQKTITAKIYRNGAEKNIKIKLK
;
A
#
# COMPACT_ATOMS: atom_id res chain seq x y z
N ASP A 1 28.59 29.45 -28.50
CA ASP A 1 27.30 29.31 -29.17
C ASP A 1 27.15 27.96 -29.91
N SER A 2 28.19 27.14 -29.92
CA SER A 2 28.16 25.80 -30.52
C SER A 2 27.32 24.80 -29.70
N ALA A 3 26.95 25.12 -28.48
CA ALA A 3 26.15 24.26 -27.62
C ALA A 3 24.71 24.02 -28.13
N PHE A 4 24.23 24.86 -29.07
CA PHE A 4 22.87 24.75 -29.58
C PHE A 4 22.79 24.36 -31.08
N ASN A 5 23.93 24.01 -31.67
CA ASN A 5 23.99 23.71 -33.12
C ASN A 5 23.74 22.21 -33.42
N GLY A 6 22.60 21.69 -33.01
CA GLY A 6 22.05 20.47 -33.61
C GLY A 6 22.82 19.17 -33.41
N THR A 7 23.79 19.10 -32.52
CA THR A 7 24.41 17.85 -32.12
C THR A 7 23.48 17.10 -31.14
N ALA A 8 23.22 15.81 -31.38
CA ALA A 8 22.45 14.95 -30.48
C ALA A 8 23.08 15.02 -29.09
N LYS A 9 22.23 15.21 -28.06
CA LYS A 9 22.69 15.17 -26.68
C LYS A 9 23.09 13.74 -26.30
N ASP A 10 24.18 13.63 -25.57
CA ASP A 10 24.56 12.36 -24.96
C ASP A 10 23.51 11.99 -23.93
N GLU A 11 22.92 10.82 -24.07
CA GLU A 11 21.92 10.32 -23.12
C GLU A 11 22.57 9.82 -21.85
N THR A 12 22.11 10.33 -20.71
CA THR A 12 22.49 9.80 -19.40
C THR A 12 21.75 8.49 -19.16
N THR A 13 22.23 7.71 -18.17
CA THR A 13 21.54 6.49 -17.75
C THR A 13 20.11 6.80 -17.32
N ALA A 14 19.87 7.89 -16.58
CA ALA A 14 18.53 8.30 -16.16
C ALA A 14 17.61 8.58 -17.34
N MET A 15 18.11 9.24 -18.40
CA MET A 15 17.34 9.53 -19.60
C MET A 15 16.90 8.25 -20.31
N LYS A 16 17.78 7.25 -20.42
CA LYS A 16 17.46 5.95 -21.03
C LYS A 16 16.41 5.19 -20.21
N ILE A 17 16.56 5.18 -18.89
CA ILE A 17 15.62 4.51 -17.98
C ILE A 17 14.25 5.16 -18.08
N ALA A 18 14.18 6.50 -18.10
CA ALA A 18 12.92 7.23 -18.24
C ALA A 18 12.22 6.87 -19.55
N GLU A 19 12.93 6.90 -20.67
CA GLU A 19 12.39 6.57 -21.99
C GLU A 19 11.80 5.16 -22.04
N ASN A 20 12.47 4.19 -21.45
CA ASN A 20 11.99 2.81 -21.41
C ASN A 20 10.84 2.62 -20.42
N SER A 21 10.94 3.24 -19.25
CA SER A 21 9.98 3.04 -18.16
C SER A 21 8.60 3.62 -18.45
N VAL A 22 8.52 4.76 -19.17
CA VAL A 22 7.23 5.37 -19.50
C VAL A 22 6.35 4.45 -20.36
N LYS A 23 6.94 3.51 -21.08
CA LYS A 23 6.21 2.54 -21.91
C LYS A 23 5.43 1.51 -21.07
N SER A 24 5.79 1.36 -19.80
CA SER A 24 5.17 0.40 -18.87
C SER A 24 4.19 1.06 -17.91
N VAL A 25 4.01 2.38 -17.99
CA VAL A 25 3.15 3.13 -17.07
C VAL A 25 2.05 3.82 -17.85
N GLY A 26 0.82 3.65 -17.43
CA GLY A 26 -0.33 4.24 -18.08
C GLY A 26 -1.28 4.92 -17.10
N THR A 27 -2.38 5.40 -17.66
CA THR A 27 -3.47 6.02 -16.89
C THR A 27 -4.50 4.95 -16.53
N VAL A 28 -4.96 4.98 -15.31
CA VAL A 28 -6.08 4.17 -14.83
C VAL A 28 -7.14 5.11 -14.27
N GLU A 29 -8.36 5.01 -14.79
CA GLU A 29 -9.50 5.80 -14.32
C GLU A 29 -10.78 4.96 -14.38
N ASN A 30 -11.78 5.36 -13.62
CA ASN A 30 -13.06 4.65 -13.61
C ASN A 30 -13.71 4.73 -14.99
N ASP A 31 -14.13 3.59 -15.53
CA ASP A 31 -14.86 3.54 -16.80
C ASP A 31 -16.36 3.65 -16.55
N LEU A 32 -16.90 4.85 -16.75
CA LEU A 32 -18.30 5.18 -16.54
C LEU A 32 -19.08 5.26 -17.85
N SER A 33 -18.48 4.90 -18.99
CA SER A 33 -19.05 5.10 -20.31
C SER A 33 -20.40 4.39 -20.52
N ASN A 34 -20.67 3.32 -19.79
CA ASN A 34 -21.89 2.52 -19.88
C ASN A 34 -22.77 2.62 -18.63
N ASP A 35 -22.45 3.49 -17.71
CA ASP A 35 -23.21 3.65 -16.48
C ASP A 35 -24.36 4.65 -16.68
N THR A 36 -25.59 4.13 -16.85
CA THR A 36 -26.79 4.92 -16.99
C THR A 36 -27.36 5.38 -15.65
N THR A 37 -26.79 4.93 -14.53
CA THR A 37 -27.26 5.27 -13.18
C THR A 37 -26.47 6.42 -12.56
N VAL A 38 -25.63 7.08 -13.34
CA VAL A 38 -24.84 8.23 -12.92
C VAL A 38 -25.76 9.34 -12.45
N SER A 39 -25.92 9.48 -11.13
CA SER A 39 -26.62 10.63 -10.56
C SER A 39 -25.70 11.86 -10.54
N ASP A 40 -26.29 13.05 -10.66
CA ASP A 40 -25.56 14.33 -10.61
C ASP A 40 -24.90 14.60 -9.26
N ASN A 41 -25.01 13.68 -8.29
CA ASN A 41 -24.47 13.76 -6.93
C ASN A 41 -23.19 12.92 -6.73
N LYS A 42 -22.43 12.69 -7.77
CA LYS A 42 -21.14 12.01 -7.65
C LYS A 42 -20.20 12.80 -6.78
N ASN A 43 -19.72 12.16 -5.71
CA ASN A 43 -18.54 12.65 -5.02
C ASN A 43 -17.37 12.64 -6.01
N GLU A 44 -16.63 13.72 -6.09
CA GLU A 44 -15.42 13.83 -6.92
C GLU A 44 -14.44 12.67 -6.68
N SER A 45 -14.50 12.04 -5.48
CA SER A 45 -13.69 10.87 -5.13
C SER A 45 -13.96 9.62 -5.98
N ASP A 46 -15.13 9.52 -6.64
CA ASP A 46 -15.48 8.38 -7.48
C ASP A 46 -14.83 8.42 -8.88
N ASN A 47 -14.21 9.56 -9.22
CA ASN A 47 -13.57 9.81 -10.51
C ASN A 47 -12.07 10.03 -10.39
N GLU A 48 -11.42 9.39 -9.43
CA GLU A 48 -9.96 9.53 -9.32
C GLU A 48 -9.27 8.95 -10.54
N ILE A 49 -8.34 9.75 -11.08
CA ILE A 49 -7.42 9.32 -12.13
C ILE A 49 -6.09 9.03 -11.47
N GLY A 50 -5.56 7.85 -11.71
CA GLY A 50 -4.26 7.45 -11.22
C GLY A 50 -3.42 6.85 -12.31
N SER A 51 -2.29 6.36 -11.89
CA SER A 51 -1.35 5.65 -12.75
C SER A 51 -1.42 4.16 -12.48
N GLY A 52 -0.96 3.38 -13.44
CA GLY A 52 -0.81 1.94 -13.29
C GLY A 52 0.44 1.44 -13.98
N VAL A 53 1.04 0.40 -13.44
CA VAL A 53 2.29 -0.18 -13.90
C VAL A 53 2.05 -1.58 -14.45
N VAL A 54 2.41 -1.80 -15.71
CA VAL A 54 2.36 -3.14 -16.30
C VAL A 54 3.48 -3.98 -15.70
N TYR A 55 3.12 -5.09 -15.07
CA TYR A 55 4.10 -5.98 -14.44
C TYR A 55 4.13 -7.39 -15.04
N LYS A 56 3.11 -7.73 -15.81
CA LYS A 56 3.02 -9.05 -16.45
C LYS A 56 2.24 -8.92 -17.74
N LYS A 57 2.65 -9.66 -18.76
CA LYS A 57 1.96 -9.75 -20.03
C LYS A 57 1.87 -11.21 -20.45
N VAL A 58 0.65 -11.68 -20.73
CA VAL A 58 0.39 -13.03 -21.22
C VAL A 58 -0.44 -12.90 -22.49
N GLY A 59 0.19 -13.16 -23.64
CA GLY A 59 -0.43 -12.88 -24.93
C GLY A 59 -0.70 -11.39 -25.09
N ASP A 60 -1.93 -11.00 -25.33
CA ASP A 60 -2.38 -9.62 -25.41
C ASP A 60 -3.00 -9.11 -24.10
N SER A 61 -2.99 -9.92 -23.05
CA SER A 61 -3.46 -9.52 -21.72
C SER A 61 -2.32 -8.91 -20.92
N ILE A 62 -2.54 -7.72 -20.38
CA ILE A 62 -1.63 -7.05 -19.45
C ILE A 62 -2.21 -7.05 -18.05
N TYR A 63 -1.33 -7.15 -17.06
CA TYR A 63 -1.65 -7.08 -15.64
C TYR A 63 -0.98 -5.84 -15.07
N ILE A 64 -1.74 -5.07 -14.31
CA ILE A 64 -1.39 -3.71 -13.94
C ILE A 64 -1.50 -3.57 -12.44
N PHE A 65 -0.43 -3.07 -11.78
CA PHE A 65 -0.49 -2.59 -10.41
C PHE A 65 -1.07 -1.18 -10.38
N THR A 66 -2.01 -0.93 -9.50
CA THR A 66 -2.48 0.41 -9.16
C THR A 66 -2.90 0.44 -7.69
N ASN A 67 -3.46 1.55 -7.25
CA ASN A 67 -3.93 1.66 -5.86
C ASN A 67 -5.41 1.31 -5.75
N ALA A 68 -5.78 0.73 -4.61
CA ALA A 68 -7.19 0.43 -4.33
C ALA A 68 -8.04 1.71 -4.34
N HIS A 69 -7.52 2.82 -3.79
CA HIS A 69 -8.25 4.09 -3.78
C HIS A 69 -8.45 4.68 -5.18
N VAL A 70 -7.59 4.34 -6.15
CA VAL A 70 -7.74 4.78 -7.55
C VAL A 70 -8.92 4.08 -8.22
N VAL A 71 -9.03 2.77 -8.04
CA VAL A 71 -10.13 2.00 -8.66
C VAL A 71 -11.45 2.16 -7.91
N GLY A 72 -11.41 2.44 -6.62
CA GLY A 72 -12.61 2.60 -5.80
C GLY A 72 -13.50 1.37 -5.86
N ASP A 73 -14.80 1.58 -6.03
CA ASP A 73 -15.80 0.50 -6.10
C ASP A 73 -16.13 0.08 -7.54
N GLN A 74 -15.46 0.65 -8.53
CA GLN A 74 -15.73 0.37 -9.94
C GLN A 74 -14.90 -0.80 -10.44
N GLU A 75 -15.56 -1.86 -10.86
CA GLU A 75 -14.90 -3.03 -11.43
C GLU A 75 -14.26 -2.72 -12.80
N LYS A 76 -14.93 -1.90 -13.60
CA LYS A 76 -14.43 -1.51 -14.93
C LYS A 76 -13.57 -0.26 -14.84
N GLN A 77 -12.38 -0.35 -15.40
CA GLN A 77 -11.43 0.75 -15.45
C GLN A 77 -11.10 1.08 -16.90
N LYS A 78 -10.98 2.37 -17.19
CA LYS A 78 -10.45 2.82 -18.46
C LYS A 78 -8.94 2.88 -18.34
N VAL A 79 -8.25 2.11 -19.18
CA VAL A 79 -6.80 1.97 -19.17
C VAL A 79 -6.25 2.57 -20.44
N THR A 80 -5.30 3.50 -20.34
CA THR A 80 -4.71 4.17 -21.48
C THR A 80 -3.20 3.96 -21.51
N TYR A 81 -2.71 3.30 -22.54
CA TYR A 81 -1.29 3.04 -22.79
C TYR A 81 -0.96 3.29 -24.26
N GLY A 82 0.33 3.49 -24.55
CA GLY A 82 0.82 3.57 -25.93
C GLY A 82 0.28 4.76 -26.70
N ASN A 83 -0.43 4.50 -27.79
CA ASN A 83 -0.89 5.51 -28.77
C ASN A 83 -2.14 6.29 -28.34
N ASP A 84 -2.36 6.50 -27.05
CA ASP A 84 -3.53 7.21 -26.50
C ASP A 84 -4.86 6.46 -26.68
N LYS A 85 -4.80 5.19 -27.05
CA LYS A 85 -6.00 4.36 -27.15
C LYS A 85 -6.34 3.82 -25.77
N SER A 86 -7.58 4.05 -25.39
CA SER A 86 -8.11 3.53 -24.14
C SER A 86 -8.80 2.20 -24.38
N VAL A 87 -8.63 1.29 -23.46
CA VAL A 87 -9.33 0.02 -23.41
C VAL A 87 -9.98 -0.14 -22.04
N THR A 88 -11.03 -0.95 -21.97
CA THR A 88 -11.65 -1.28 -20.70
C THR A 88 -10.89 -2.42 -20.04
N GLY A 89 -10.40 -2.17 -18.84
CA GLY A 89 -9.81 -3.18 -17.98
C GLY A 89 -10.78 -3.61 -16.88
N LYS A 90 -10.45 -4.70 -16.25
CA LYS A 90 -11.23 -5.27 -15.14
C LYS A 90 -10.37 -5.36 -13.89
N VAL A 91 -10.90 -4.87 -12.77
CA VAL A 91 -10.27 -5.08 -11.45
C VAL A 91 -10.45 -6.55 -11.08
N ILE A 92 -9.36 -7.31 -11.06
CA ILE A 92 -9.41 -8.73 -10.69
C ILE A 92 -9.17 -8.95 -9.20
N GLY A 93 -8.70 -7.95 -8.50
CA GLY A 93 -8.56 -7.98 -7.05
C GLY A 93 -8.13 -6.63 -6.51
N LYS A 94 -8.51 -6.37 -5.27
CA LYS A 94 -8.10 -5.15 -4.55
C LYS A 94 -8.07 -5.39 -3.05
N ASP A 95 -7.28 -4.58 -2.38
CA ASP A 95 -7.11 -4.63 -0.93
C ASP A 95 -6.92 -3.23 -0.38
N LYS A 96 -7.85 -2.80 0.46
CA LYS A 96 -7.80 -1.45 1.04
C LYS A 96 -6.68 -1.27 2.06
N TRP A 97 -6.28 -2.34 2.76
CA TRP A 97 -5.29 -2.25 3.83
C TRP A 97 -3.87 -2.04 3.31
N SER A 98 -3.56 -2.57 2.14
CA SER A 98 -2.30 -2.33 1.43
C SER A 98 -2.41 -1.24 0.39
N ASP A 99 -3.62 -0.75 0.13
CA ASP A 99 -3.95 0.21 -0.94
C ASP A 99 -3.50 -0.25 -2.33
N LEU A 100 -3.62 -1.55 -2.60
CA LEU A 100 -3.23 -2.15 -3.87
C LEU A 100 -4.42 -2.73 -4.60
N ALA A 101 -4.35 -2.67 -5.93
CA ALA A 101 -5.30 -3.32 -6.82
C ALA A 101 -4.55 -3.88 -8.03
N VAL A 102 -5.11 -4.93 -8.62
CA VAL A 102 -4.64 -5.49 -9.89
C VAL A 102 -5.75 -5.34 -10.92
N VAL A 103 -5.40 -4.73 -12.03
CA VAL A 103 -6.29 -4.55 -13.19
C VAL A 103 -5.75 -5.38 -14.34
N LYS A 104 -6.63 -6.12 -14.99
CA LYS A 104 -6.30 -6.91 -16.18
C LYS A 104 -6.99 -6.27 -17.39
N ALA A 105 -6.24 -6.08 -18.48
CA ALA A 105 -6.76 -5.50 -19.71
C ALA A 105 -6.17 -6.20 -20.92
N LYS A 106 -6.89 -6.15 -22.05
CA LYS A 106 -6.37 -6.61 -23.34
C LYS A 106 -5.87 -5.42 -24.13
N VAL A 107 -4.59 -5.41 -24.45
CA VAL A 107 -3.96 -4.36 -25.22
C VAL A 107 -3.10 -4.99 -26.30
N ALA A 108 -3.51 -4.81 -27.56
CA ALA A 108 -2.77 -5.30 -28.72
C ALA A 108 -1.68 -4.33 -29.15
N ASP A 109 -0.73 -4.01 -28.28
CA ASP A 109 0.40 -3.17 -28.55
C ASP A 109 1.69 -3.86 -28.12
N GLU A 110 2.52 -4.22 -29.08
CA GLU A 110 3.78 -4.94 -28.84
C GLU A 110 4.82 -4.07 -28.11
N ASN A 111 4.65 -2.75 -28.11
CA ASN A 111 5.54 -1.83 -27.44
C ASN A 111 5.30 -1.74 -25.93
N ILE A 112 4.15 -2.21 -25.46
CA ILE A 112 3.85 -2.26 -24.03
C ILE A 112 4.54 -3.49 -23.43
N LYS A 113 5.51 -3.24 -22.58
CA LYS A 113 6.31 -4.30 -21.94
C LYS A 113 6.18 -4.23 -20.43
N PRO A 114 6.16 -5.38 -19.76
CA PRO A 114 6.21 -5.40 -18.31
C PRO A 114 7.48 -4.74 -17.78
N MET A 115 7.35 -3.99 -16.71
CA MET A 115 8.50 -3.40 -16.03
C MET A 115 9.28 -4.51 -15.30
N THR A 116 10.61 -4.46 -15.38
CA THR A 116 11.47 -5.39 -14.66
C THR A 116 11.36 -5.15 -13.16
N MET A 117 11.14 -6.21 -12.39
CA MET A 117 11.03 -6.13 -10.93
C MET A 117 12.39 -6.01 -10.28
N GLY A 118 12.50 -5.11 -9.30
CA GLY A 118 13.63 -5.01 -8.41
C GLY A 118 13.42 -5.81 -7.12
N ASP A 119 14.29 -5.56 -6.16
CA ASP A 119 14.23 -6.13 -4.81
C ASP A 119 14.22 -5.01 -3.78
N SER A 120 13.09 -4.79 -3.13
CA SER A 120 12.95 -3.69 -2.17
C SER A 120 13.71 -3.91 -0.87
N ASN A 121 14.21 -5.13 -0.60
CA ASN A 121 15.09 -5.37 0.54
C ASN A 121 16.50 -4.77 0.35
N ASN A 122 16.87 -4.45 -0.88
CA ASN A 122 18.17 -3.89 -1.23
C ASN A 122 18.16 -2.36 -1.40
N ILE A 123 17.03 -1.71 -1.11
CA ILE A 123 16.93 -0.25 -1.19
C ILE A 123 17.83 0.38 -0.11
N LYS A 124 18.59 1.40 -0.52
CA LYS A 124 19.50 2.10 0.38
C LYS A 124 19.17 3.58 0.47
N LEU A 125 19.46 4.18 1.61
CA LEU A 125 19.32 5.64 1.80
C LEU A 125 20.18 6.38 0.77
N ALA A 126 19.64 7.49 0.26
CA ALA A 126 20.24 8.34 -0.76
C ALA A 126 20.36 7.68 -2.14
N GLU A 127 19.81 6.49 -2.32
CA GLU A 127 19.78 5.84 -3.64
C GLU A 127 18.97 6.70 -4.62
N PRO A 128 19.52 7.00 -5.82
CA PRO A 128 18.78 7.74 -6.85
C PRO A 128 17.60 6.94 -7.36
N ILE A 129 16.46 7.61 -7.53
CA ILE A 129 15.23 7.00 -8.06
C ILE A 129 14.57 7.94 -9.06
N LEU A 130 13.75 7.35 -9.91
CA LEU A 130 12.79 8.08 -10.75
C LEU A 130 11.39 7.65 -10.36
N VAL A 131 10.46 8.61 -10.39
CA VAL A 131 9.03 8.35 -10.28
C VAL A 131 8.42 8.51 -11.65
N ILE A 132 7.75 7.48 -12.12
CA ILE A 132 7.10 7.44 -13.43
C ILE A 132 5.60 7.39 -13.20
N GLY A 133 4.89 8.37 -13.73
CA GLY A 133 3.43 8.43 -13.57
C GLY A 133 2.76 8.96 -14.81
N ASN A 134 1.45 9.03 -14.75
CA ASN A 134 0.62 9.60 -15.79
C ASN A 134 -0.39 10.56 -15.17
N PRO A 135 0.09 11.65 -14.53
CA PRO A 135 -0.79 12.60 -13.85
C PRO A 135 -1.67 13.34 -14.86
N LEU A 136 -2.86 13.72 -14.44
CA LEU A 136 -3.80 14.52 -15.21
C LEU A 136 -4.24 13.86 -16.54
N GLY A 137 -4.21 12.53 -16.61
CA GLY A 137 -4.69 11.77 -17.75
C GLY A 137 -3.75 11.80 -18.96
N THR A 138 -4.30 11.64 -20.15
CA THR A 138 -3.52 11.49 -21.39
C THR A 138 -2.73 12.73 -21.79
N ASP A 139 -3.11 13.92 -21.30
CA ASP A 139 -2.44 15.17 -21.65
C ASP A 139 -1.02 15.28 -21.08
N PHE A 140 -0.72 14.54 -20.00
CA PHE A 140 0.55 14.61 -19.28
C PHE A 140 1.16 13.22 -19.06
N LYS A 141 0.90 12.30 -20.00
CA LYS A 141 1.43 10.94 -19.91
C LYS A 141 2.95 10.92 -19.95
N GLY A 142 3.52 9.95 -19.28
CA GLY A 142 4.97 9.80 -19.24
C GLY A 142 5.67 10.86 -18.41
N SER A 143 5.00 11.43 -17.42
CA SER A 143 5.62 12.37 -16.50
C SER A 143 6.63 11.67 -15.61
N VAL A 144 7.82 12.25 -15.53
CA VAL A 144 8.95 11.70 -14.77
C VAL A 144 9.46 12.73 -13.79
N SER A 145 9.66 12.33 -12.54
CA SER A 145 10.38 13.13 -11.55
C SER A 145 11.54 12.34 -10.99
N GLN A 146 12.51 13.04 -10.42
CA GLN A 146 13.74 12.45 -9.91
C GLN A 146 13.94 12.84 -8.45
N GLY A 147 14.51 11.93 -7.68
CA GLY A 147 14.85 12.16 -6.30
C GLY A 147 15.70 11.03 -5.75
N ILE A 148 15.68 10.91 -4.44
CA ILE A 148 16.40 9.87 -3.70
C ILE A 148 15.47 9.18 -2.73
N VAL A 149 15.90 8.01 -2.27
CA VAL A 149 15.28 7.36 -1.10
C VAL A 149 15.71 8.14 0.14
N SER A 150 14.75 8.76 0.81
CA SER A 150 15.00 9.63 1.97
C SER A 150 14.62 8.99 3.31
N GLY A 151 14.03 7.80 3.30
CA GLY A 151 13.72 7.04 4.52
C GLY A 151 13.40 5.59 4.22
N LEU A 152 13.84 4.71 5.12
CA LEU A 152 13.61 3.26 5.02
C LEU A 152 12.73 2.79 6.17
N ASN A 153 12.03 1.67 5.96
CA ASN A 153 11.25 0.98 6.99
C ASN A 153 10.32 1.91 7.77
N ARG A 154 9.60 2.76 7.06
CA ARG A 154 8.61 3.65 7.64
C ARG A 154 7.33 2.89 7.89
N HIS A 155 6.72 3.14 9.06
CA HIS A 155 5.38 2.68 9.41
C HIS A 155 4.52 3.92 9.58
N VAL A 156 3.68 4.20 8.59
CA VAL A 156 2.95 5.47 8.50
C VAL A 156 1.49 5.24 8.86
N PRO A 157 0.94 5.98 9.86
CA PRO A 157 -0.49 5.91 10.15
C PRO A 157 -1.31 6.44 8.98
N VAL A 158 -2.36 5.71 8.64
CA VAL A 158 -3.21 6.02 7.48
C VAL A 158 -4.67 5.98 7.90
N ASP A 159 -5.44 6.94 7.40
CA ASP A 159 -6.90 6.98 7.51
C ASP A 159 -7.50 6.36 6.24
N ILE A 160 -7.73 5.05 6.28
CA ILE A 160 -8.22 4.30 5.12
C ILE A 160 -9.67 4.66 4.78
N ASP A 161 -10.53 4.76 5.81
CA ASP A 161 -11.97 4.97 5.63
C ASP A 161 -12.35 6.45 5.55
N LYS A 162 -11.39 7.37 5.60
CA LYS A 162 -11.59 8.84 5.53
C LYS A 162 -12.57 9.37 6.60
N ASN A 163 -12.39 8.90 7.82
CA ASN A 163 -13.24 9.27 8.97
C ASN A 163 -12.51 10.13 10.01
N ASP A 164 -11.36 10.72 9.65
CA ASP A 164 -10.48 11.53 10.50
C ASP A 164 -9.82 10.76 11.65
N ASN A 165 -9.85 9.44 11.61
CA ASN A 165 -9.14 8.57 12.55
C ASN A 165 -8.21 7.64 11.79
N TYR A 166 -7.01 7.42 12.33
CA TYR A 166 -6.11 6.43 11.77
C TYR A 166 -6.63 5.03 12.08
N ASP A 167 -6.65 4.17 11.07
CA ASP A 167 -7.13 2.80 11.18
C ASP A 167 -6.10 1.75 10.73
N ALA A 168 -4.97 2.17 10.18
CA ALA A 168 -3.90 1.27 9.79
C ALA A 168 -2.52 1.92 9.89
N LEU A 169 -1.48 1.08 10.03
CA LEU A 169 -0.10 1.44 9.77
C LEU A 169 0.32 0.81 8.44
N MET A 170 0.79 1.60 7.51
CA MET A 170 1.31 1.10 6.25
C MET A 170 2.83 1.12 6.25
N LYS A 171 3.43 -0.01 5.86
CA LYS A 171 4.86 -0.10 5.64
C LYS A 171 5.20 0.58 4.31
N ALA A 172 6.16 1.49 4.34
CA ALA A 172 6.55 2.26 3.17
C ALA A 172 8.02 2.66 3.24
N PHE A 173 8.58 3.04 2.11
CA PHE A 173 9.82 3.81 2.09
C PHE A 173 9.53 5.23 1.62
N GLN A 174 10.36 6.15 2.06
CA GLN A 174 10.20 7.57 1.83
C GLN A 174 11.07 8.02 0.67
N ILE A 175 10.52 8.88 -0.19
CA ILE A 175 11.23 9.50 -1.31
C ILE A 175 11.00 11.01 -1.28
N ASP A 176 11.91 11.76 -1.89
CA ASP A 176 11.81 13.21 -2.01
C ASP A 176 11.47 13.68 -3.44
N ALA A 177 11.28 12.77 -4.37
CA ALA A 177 10.86 13.12 -5.73
C ALA A 177 9.49 13.79 -5.71
N PRO A 178 9.26 14.86 -6.47
CA PRO A 178 7.94 15.48 -6.58
C PRO A 178 6.88 14.52 -7.10
N VAL A 179 5.75 14.47 -6.42
CA VAL A 179 4.57 13.69 -6.82
C VAL A 179 3.34 14.58 -6.73
N ASN A 180 2.38 14.33 -7.60
CA ASN A 180 1.12 15.06 -7.70
C ASN A 180 -0.05 14.08 -7.75
N PRO A 181 -1.29 14.55 -7.52
CA PRO A 181 -2.46 13.73 -7.80
C PRO A 181 -2.38 13.17 -9.22
N GLY A 182 -2.68 11.90 -9.40
CA GLY A 182 -2.48 11.19 -10.65
C GLY A 182 -1.22 10.35 -10.70
N ASN A 183 -0.21 10.63 -9.88
CA ASN A 183 0.97 9.77 -9.74
C ASN A 183 0.70 8.54 -8.85
N SER A 184 -0.41 8.52 -8.09
CA SER A 184 -0.81 7.37 -7.30
C SER A 184 -0.95 6.14 -8.18
N GLY A 185 -0.30 5.06 -7.79
CA GLY A 185 -0.21 3.84 -8.59
C GLY A 185 0.94 3.85 -9.59
N GLY A 186 1.70 4.93 -9.68
CA GLY A 186 2.88 5.04 -10.52
C GLY A 186 4.09 4.30 -9.96
N ALA A 187 5.11 4.19 -10.78
CA ALA A 187 6.31 3.41 -10.49
C ALA A 187 7.40 4.23 -9.82
N VAL A 188 8.05 3.64 -8.83
CA VAL A 188 9.36 4.09 -8.38
C VAL A 188 10.39 3.11 -8.93
N VAL A 189 11.32 3.60 -9.73
CA VAL A 189 12.37 2.78 -10.34
C VAL A 189 13.75 3.20 -9.84
N ASP A 190 14.65 2.23 -9.71
CA ASP A 190 16.04 2.48 -9.34
C ASP A 190 16.89 2.87 -10.57
N ARG A 191 18.17 3.09 -10.35
CA ARG A 191 19.11 3.49 -11.41
C ARG A 191 19.36 2.41 -12.47
N ASP A 192 18.90 1.18 -12.24
CA ASP A 192 18.96 0.10 -13.23
C ASP A 192 17.61 -0.07 -13.97
N GLY A 193 16.66 0.81 -13.68
CA GLY A 193 15.33 0.77 -14.32
C GLY A 193 14.40 -0.29 -13.75
N ARG A 194 14.72 -0.84 -12.58
CA ARG A 194 13.92 -1.86 -11.93
C ARG A 194 12.88 -1.24 -11.01
N LEU A 195 11.69 -1.82 -11.03
CA LEU A 195 10.59 -1.39 -10.18
C LEU A 195 10.88 -1.75 -8.73
N ILE A 196 10.94 -0.76 -7.85
CA ILE A 196 11.22 -0.96 -6.42
C ILE A 196 10.05 -0.54 -5.52
N GLY A 197 9.07 0.17 -6.05
CA GLY A 197 7.90 0.55 -5.28
C GLY A 197 6.77 1.10 -6.12
N ILE A 198 5.60 1.19 -5.51
CA ILE A 198 4.40 1.81 -6.09
C ILE A 198 4.04 3.02 -5.23
N VAL A 199 3.92 4.18 -5.86
CA VAL A 199 3.55 5.42 -5.17
C VAL A 199 2.13 5.30 -4.62
N SER A 200 1.94 5.71 -3.37
CA SER A 200 0.62 5.85 -2.78
C SER A 200 0.50 7.21 -2.11
N LEU A 201 -0.36 8.06 -2.65
CA LEU A 201 -0.68 9.36 -2.03
C LEU A 201 -1.62 9.24 -0.85
N LYS A 202 -2.19 8.06 -0.62
CA LYS A 202 -2.96 7.77 0.60
C LYS A 202 -2.05 7.75 1.83
N ILE A 203 -0.79 7.38 1.64
CA ILE A 203 0.23 7.47 2.67
C ILE A 203 0.73 8.92 2.68
N ASP A 204 0.10 9.75 3.46
CA ASP A 204 0.37 11.19 3.50
C ASP A 204 0.61 11.63 4.95
N MET A 205 1.71 12.34 5.16
CA MET A 205 1.94 13.05 6.41
C MET A 205 1.46 14.49 6.20
N HIS A 206 0.28 14.80 6.72
CA HIS A 206 -0.30 16.13 6.60
C HIS A 206 0.72 17.23 6.97
N ASN A 207 0.81 18.24 6.10
CA ASN A 207 1.63 19.43 6.26
C ASN A 207 3.16 19.25 6.13
N VAL A 208 3.65 18.14 5.60
CA VAL A 208 5.07 17.99 5.29
C VAL A 208 5.26 18.01 3.78
N GLU A 209 5.79 19.10 3.25
CA GLU A 209 6.15 19.20 1.83
C GLU A 209 7.45 18.45 1.56
N GLY A 210 7.62 17.98 0.33
CA GLY A 210 8.85 17.34 -0.12
C GLY A 210 9.03 15.89 0.36
N MET A 211 7.95 15.27 0.85
CA MET A 211 7.95 13.86 1.22
C MET A 211 6.84 13.11 0.50
N ALA A 212 7.18 11.98 -0.07
CA ALA A 212 6.22 11.04 -0.61
C ALA A 212 6.61 9.63 -0.15
N PHE A 213 5.66 8.71 -0.27
CA PHE A 213 5.84 7.34 0.18
C PHE A 213 5.49 6.36 -0.93
N ALA A 214 6.22 5.25 -0.94
CA ALA A 214 5.98 4.16 -1.86
C ALA A 214 5.86 2.84 -1.11
N ILE A 215 4.97 1.99 -1.61
CA ILE A 215 4.79 0.63 -1.11
C ILE A 215 5.93 -0.21 -1.68
N PRO A 216 6.72 -0.89 -0.84
CA PRO A 216 7.86 -1.69 -1.31
C PRO A 216 7.43 -2.78 -2.28
N ILE A 217 8.18 -2.97 -3.37
CA ILE A 217 7.79 -3.91 -4.43
C ILE A 217 7.69 -5.36 -3.96
N ASN A 218 8.49 -5.78 -2.99
CA ASN A 218 8.39 -7.15 -2.49
C ASN A 218 7.03 -7.40 -1.83
N ASP A 219 6.50 -6.41 -1.11
CA ASP A 219 5.16 -6.49 -0.52
C ASP A 219 4.07 -6.42 -1.60
N VAL A 220 4.25 -5.55 -2.60
CA VAL A 220 3.33 -5.45 -3.75
C VAL A 220 3.19 -6.79 -4.46
N ARG A 221 4.30 -7.46 -4.73
CA ARG A 221 4.30 -8.76 -5.43
C ARG A 221 3.56 -9.85 -4.65
N LYS A 222 3.76 -9.91 -3.34
CA LYS A 222 3.09 -10.89 -2.47
C LYS A 222 1.58 -10.66 -2.45
N ILE A 223 1.17 -9.42 -2.27
CA ILE A 223 -0.24 -9.03 -2.26
C ILE A 223 -0.87 -9.31 -3.63
N ALA A 224 -0.18 -8.97 -4.72
CA ALA A 224 -0.69 -9.18 -6.07
C ALA A 224 -1.01 -10.65 -6.35
N LYS A 225 -0.21 -11.59 -5.84
CA LYS A 225 -0.50 -13.02 -5.95
C LYS A 225 -1.83 -13.39 -5.31
N GLU A 226 -2.11 -12.85 -4.13
CA GLU A 226 -3.39 -13.05 -3.45
C GLU A 226 -4.54 -12.45 -4.27
N LEU A 227 -4.34 -11.25 -4.81
CA LEU A 227 -5.35 -10.57 -5.61
C LEU A 227 -5.64 -11.30 -6.93
N GLU A 228 -4.62 -11.82 -7.59
CA GLU A 228 -4.80 -12.61 -8.82
C GLU A 228 -5.54 -13.93 -8.56
N HIS A 229 -5.23 -14.62 -7.46
CA HIS A 229 -5.80 -15.95 -7.17
C HIS A 229 -7.15 -15.90 -6.47
N LYS A 230 -7.35 -14.94 -5.57
CA LYS A 230 -8.52 -14.89 -4.70
C LYS A 230 -9.38 -13.63 -4.86
N GLY A 231 -8.86 -12.63 -5.57
CA GLY A 231 -9.51 -11.33 -5.71
C GLY A 231 -9.43 -10.44 -4.47
N LYS A 232 -8.88 -10.95 -3.40
CA LYS A 232 -8.78 -10.27 -2.09
C LYS A 232 -7.67 -10.88 -1.25
N VAL A 233 -7.34 -10.22 -0.17
CA VAL A 233 -6.44 -10.74 0.86
C VAL A 233 -7.27 -11.18 2.07
N ASN A 234 -7.07 -12.41 2.52
CA ASN A 234 -7.73 -12.95 3.71
C ASN A 234 -6.84 -12.72 4.93
N TYR A 235 -7.11 -11.65 5.66
CA TYR A 235 -6.36 -11.33 6.87
C TYR A 235 -6.83 -12.16 8.05
N PRO A 236 -5.91 -12.62 8.91
CA PRO A 236 -6.30 -13.26 10.17
C PRO A 236 -7.13 -12.31 11.03
N ASN A 237 -8.13 -12.83 11.70
CA ASN A 237 -8.97 -12.08 12.62
C ASN A 237 -8.99 -12.79 13.97
N THR A 238 -8.40 -12.18 14.98
CA THR A 238 -8.37 -12.73 16.33
C THR A 238 -9.70 -12.61 17.08
N GLU A 239 -10.61 -11.81 16.55
CA GLU A 239 -11.97 -11.61 17.08
C GLU A 239 -11.96 -11.16 18.54
N ILE A 240 -11.15 -10.16 18.83
CA ILE A 240 -11.12 -9.46 20.10
C ILE A 240 -11.37 -7.97 19.88
N LYS A 241 -11.97 -7.31 20.86
CA LYS A 241 -12.08 -5.84 20.88
C LYS A 241 -11.02 -5.28 21.79
N ILE A 242 -10.35 -4.26 21.35
CA ILE A 242 -9.18 -3.69 22.05
C ILE A 242 -9.33 -2.20 22.25
N LYS A 243 -8.64 -1.71 23.28
CA LYS A 243 -8.51 -0.28 23.60
C LYS A 243 -7.04 0.01 23.89
N ASN A 244 -6.53 1.14 23.42
CA ASN A 244 -5.14 1.51 23.67
C ASN A 244 -4.87 1.74 25.15
N VAL A 245 -3.76 1.22 25.65
CA VAL A 245 -3.33 1.46 27.04
C VAL A 245 -3.15 2.95 27.30
N GLY A 246 -2.66 3.71 26.31
CA GLY A 246 -2.51 5.16 26.42
C GLY A 246 -3.80 5.94 26.67
N ASP A 247 -4.96 5.33 26.37
CA ASP A 247 -6.28 5.93 26.58
C ASP A 247 -6.96 5.48 27.89
N LEU A 248 -6.28 4.66 28.71
CA LEU A 248 -6.81 4.21 29.99
C LEU A 248 -6.59 5.26 31.07
N ASP A 249 -7.63 5.50 31.87
CA ASP A 249 -7.49 6.32 33.08
C ASP A 249 -6.96 5.46 34.25
N ASP A 250 -6.66 6.13 35.38
CA ASP A 250 -6.13 5.44 36.57
C ASP A 250 -7.09 4.37 37.11
N SER A 251 -8.39 4.65 37.07
CA SER A 251 -9.42 3.71 37.51
C SER A 251 -9.40 2.42 36.66
N GLU A 252 -9.33 2.55 35.37
CA GLU A 252 -9.25 1.41 34.44
C GLU A 252 -7.97 0.62 34.64
N ARG A 253 -6.83 1.30 34.83
CA ARG A 253 -5.54 0.65 35.11
C ARG A 253 -5.56 -0.11 36.43
N ASN A 254 -6.15 0.48 37.46
CA ASN A 254 -6.24 -0.13 38.77
C ASN A 254 -7.14 -1.37 38.76
N ALA A 255 -8.23 -1.33 37.98
CA ALA A 255 -9.16 -2.45 37.87
C ALA A 255 -8.52 -3.72 37.31
N ILE A 256 -7.46 -3.62 36.51
CA ILE A 256 -6.73 -4.73 35.93
C ILE A 256 -5.35 -4.93 36.56
N ASN A 257 -5.03 -4.17 37.62
CA ASN A 257 -3.73 -4.20 38.29
C ASN A 257 -2.54 -4.01 37.33
N LEU A 258 -2.69 -3.16 36.33
CA LEU A 258 -1.64 -2.93 35.35
C LEU A 258 -0.45 -2.22 35.99
N PRO A 259 0.78 -2.78 35.92
CA PRO A 259 1.95 -2.13 36.50
C PRO A 259 2.17 -0.72 35.91
N ALA A 260 2.58 0.21 36.74
CA ALA A 260 2.80 1.61 36.35
C ALA A 260 3.82 1.73 35.21
N LYS A 261 4.77 0.83 35.11
CA LYS A 261 5.78 0.80 34.05
C LYS A 261 5.20 0.46 32.66
N VAL A 262 4.01 -0.15 32.59
CA VAL A 262 3.38 -0.51 31.33
C VAL A 262 2.57 0.67 30.83
N ASN A 263 3.10 1.35 29.82
CA ASN A 263 2.50 2.55 29.26
C ASN A 263 2.18 2.41 27.77
N HIS A 264 2.26 1.19 27.25
CA HIS A 264 1.94 0.86 25.85
C HIS A 264 1.20 -0.46 25.77
N GLY A 265 0.60 -0.72 24.63
CA GLY A 265 -0.11 -1.97 24.39
C GLY A 265 -1.60 -1.75 24.18
N VAL A 266 -2.31 -2.87 24.14
CA VAL A 266 -3.77 -2.89 23.95
C VAL A 266 -4.44 -3.72 25.04
N LEU A 267 -5.49 -3.14 25.61
CA LEU A 267 -6.36 -3.82 26.59
C LEU A 267 -7.46 -4.57 25.84
N ILE A 268 -7.65 -5.83 26.17
CA ILE A 268 -8.73 -6.64 25.64
C ILE A 268 -10.02 -6.33 26.40
N GLY A 269 -11.00 -5.74 25.72
CA GLY A 269 -12.30 -5.42 26.27
C GLY A 269 -13.36 -6.51 26.05
N GLU A 270 -13.19 -7.31 25.00
CA GLU A 270 -14.12 -8.37 24.66
C GLU A 270 -13.41 -9.46 23.85
N VAL A 271 -13.73 -10.71 24.11
CA VAL A 271 -13.23 -11.88 23.38
C VAL A 271 -14.45 -12.63 22.86
N LYS A 272 -14.53 -12.78 21.53
CA LYS A 272 -15.64 -13.54 20.92
C LYS A 272 -15.47 -15.03 21.20
N GLU A 273 -16.53 -15.66 21.66
CA GLU A 273 -16.56 -17.09 21.91
C GLU A 273 -16.20 -17.89 20.65
N ASN A 274 -15.31 -18.86 20.81
CA ASN A 274 -14.79 -19.71 19.73
C ASN A 274 -13.98 -18.99 18.65
N GLY A 275 -13.66 -17.72 18.83
CA GLY A 275 -12.73 -17.02 17.96
C GLY A 275 -11.29 -17.41 18.23
N LEU A 276 -10.36 -16.97 17.38
CA LEU A 276 -8.94 -17.32 17.52
C LEU A 276 -8.34 -16.85 18.85
N GLY A 277 -8.73 -15.67 19.32
CA GLY A 277 -8.28 -15.15 20.62
C GLY A 277 -8.78 -16.00 21.79
N ASP A 278 -10.04 -16.40 21.77
CA ASP A 278 -10.63 -17.26 22.78
C ASP A 278 -9.94 -18.63 22.81
N LYS A 279 -9.76 -19.24 21.65
CA LYS A 279 -9.06 -20.54 21.53
C LYS A 279 -7.62 -20.48 22.01
N ALA A 280 -6.98 -19.33 21.91
CA ALA A 280 -5.62 -19.11 22.41
C ALA A 280 -5.58 -18.94 23.94
N GLY A 281 -6.72 -18.70 24.57
CA GLY A 281 -6.79 -18.44 26.01
C GLY A 281 -6.67 -16.96 26.39
N LEU A 282 -6.82 -16.04 25.42
CA LEU A 282 -6.91 -14.62 25.72
C LEU A 282 -8.22 -14.34 26.45
N LYS A 283 -8.19 -13.41 27.40
CA LYS A 283 -9.33 -13.07 28.25
C LYS A 283 -9.53 -11.56 28.34
N LYS A 284 -10.76 -11.14 28.56
CA LYS A 284 -11.08 -9.76 28.89
C LYS A 284 -10.22 -9.32 30.08
N GLY A 285 -9.63 -8.12 29.97
CA GLY A 285 -8.73 -7.56 30.97
C GLY A 285 -7.26 -7.84 30.71
N ASP A 286 -6.93 -8.73 29.78
CA ASP A 286 -5.54 -8.93 29.35
C ASP A 286 -5.03 -7.70 28.61
N VAL A 287 -3.74 -7.38 28.79
CA VAL A 287 -3.06 -6.33 28.06
C VAL A 287 -1.95 -6.96 27.22
N ILE A 288 -2.05 -6.82 25.90
CA ILE A 288 -1.02 -7.30 24.96
C ILE A 288 0.03 -6.20 24.81
N VAL A 289 1.28 -6.50 25.17
CA VAL A 289 2.40 -5.54 25.09
C VAL A 289 3.41 -5.90 24.02
N GLU A 290 3.45 -7.18 23.62
CA GLU A 290 4.36 -7.67 22.59
C GLU A 290 3.65 -8.77 21.80
N LEU A 291 3.91 -8.83 20.50
CA LEU A 291 3.27 -9.79 19.61
C LEU A 291 4.28 -10.17 18.52
N ASP A 292 4.55 -11.50 18.40
CA ASP A 292 5.53 -12.02 17.44
C ASP A 292 6.91 -11.37 17.60
N GLY A 293 7.34 -11.15 18.83
CA GLY A 293 8.61 -10.52 19.17
C GLY A 293 8.65 -9.00 18.96
N LYS A 294 7.52 -8.38 18.62
CA LYS A 294 7.43 -6.95 18.31
C LYS A 294 6.66 -6.21 19.39
N LYS A 295 7.20 -5.09 19.82
CA LYS A 295 6.53 -4.19 20.76
C LYS A 295 5.23 -3.68 20.15
N ILE A 296 4.15 -3.75 20.90
CA ILE A 296 2.83 -3.23 20.48
C ILE A 296 2.61 -1.89 21.19
N GLU A 297 2.81 -0.81 20.46
CA GLU A 297 2.59 0.54 20.96
C GLU A 297 1.09 0.82 21.13
N ASP A 298 0.27 0.39 20.15
CA ASP A 298 -1.15 0.70 20.08
C ASP A 298 -1.91 -0.28 19.18
N ASN A 299 -3.18 -0.01 18.95
CA ASN A 299 -4.06 -0.81 18.11
C ASN A 299 -3.62 -0.87 16.65
N LEU A 300 -2.98 0.17 16.13
CA LEU A 300 -2.52 0.19 14.74
C LEU A 300 -1.39 -0.82 14.54
N ARG A 301 -0.43 -0.82 15.48
CA ARG A 301 0.68 -1.79 15.43
C ARG A 301 0.17 -3.22 15.63
N TYR A 302 -0.78 -3.40 16.55
CA TYR A 302 -1.42 -4.70 16.75
C TYR A 302 -2.00 -5.24 15.43
N ARG A 303 -2.81 -4.43 14.74
CA ARG A 303 -3.39 -4.82 13.45
C ARG A 303 -2.32 -5.12 12.41
N GLN A 304 -1.29 -4.28 12.31
CA GLN A 304 -0.22 -4.46 11.34
C GLN A 304 0.49 -5.81 11.53
N VAL A 305 0.81 -6.17 12.77
CA VAL A 305 1.49 -7.44 13.07
C VAL A 305 0.58 -8.64 12.73
N ILE A 306 -0.68 -8.61 13.15
CA ILE A 306 -1.64 -9.68 12.83
C ILE A 306 -1.81 -9.81 11.32
N TYR A 307 -2.00 -8.70 10.61
CA TYR A 307 -2.26 -8.71 9.17
C TYR A 307 -1.03 -9.11 8.36
N SER A 308 0.19 -8.94 8.88
CA SER A 308 1.40 -9.38 8.20
C SER A 308 1.46 -10.89 7.98
N HIS A 309 0.66 -11.65 8.72
CA HIS A 309 0.59 -13.11 8.62
C HIS A 309 -0.51 -13.62 7.68
N TYR A 310 -0.98 -12.79 6.76
CA TYR A 310 -2.08 -13.15 5.84
C TYR A 310 -1.74 -14.36 4.95
N ASP A 311 -0.48 -14.58 4.63
CA ASP A 311 -0.03 -15.64 3.71
C ASP A 311 0.50 -16.89 4.43
N ASP A 312 1.04 -16.74 5.63
CA ASP A 312 1.62 -17.86 6.38
C ASP A 312 0.71 -18.38 7.50
N GLN A 313 -0.20 -17.56 8.01
CA GLN A 313 -1.15 -17.90 9.10
C GLN A 313 -0.48 -18.64 10.26
N LYS A 314 0.69 -18.16 10.63
CA LYS A 314 1.58 -18.76 11.63
C LYS A 314 0.99 -18.78 13.04
N THR A 315 1.52 -19.64 13.90
CA THR A 315 1.36 -19.50 15.34
C THR A 315 2.36 -18.46 15.84
N ILE A 316 1.86 -17.46 16.55
CA ILE A 316 2.67 -16.36 17.08
C ILE A 316 2.54 -16.32 18.60
N THR A 317 3.55 -15.73 19.27
CA THR A 317 3.55 -15.57 20.73
C THR A 317 3.16 -14.14 21.08
N ALA A 318 2.20 -13.99 21.99
CA ALA A 318 1.83 -12.72 22.60
C ALA A 318 2.38 -12.69 24.04
N LYS A 319 3.05 -11.60 24.38
CA LYS A 319 3.38 -11.28 25.77
C LYS A 319 2.26 -10.40 26.31
N ILE A 320 1.62 -10.87 27.39
CA ILE A 320 0.48 -10.18 27.98
C ILE A 320 0.70 -9.94 29.47
N TYR A 321 -0.06 -9.00 30.03
CA TYR A 321 -0.24 -8.84 31.46
C TYR A 321 -1.68 -9.25 31.81
N ARG A 322 -1.81 -10.17 32.75
CA ARG A 322 -3.10 -10.62 33.28
C ARG A 322 -3.09 -10.41 34.78
N ASN A 323 -3.94 -9.51 35.25
CA ASN A 323 -4.04 -9.15 36.66
C ASN A 323 -2.66 -8.81 37.27
N GLY A 324 -1.85 -8.07 36.53
CA GLY A 324 -0.52 -7.61 36.94
C GLY A 324 0.61 -8.60 36.69
N ALA A 325 0.33 -9.83 36.28
CA ALA A 325 1.34 -10.85 36.02
C ALA A 325 1.60 -10.99 34.53
N GLU A 326 2.87 -11.06 34.17
CA GLU A 326 3.31 -11.28 32.79
C GLU A 326 3.11 -12.74 32.39
N LYS A 327 2.57 -12.97 31.19
CA LYS A 327 2.36 -14.30 30.61
C LYS A 327 2.67 -14.30 29.13
N ASN A 328 3.05 -15.47 28.62
CA ASN A 328 3.16 -15.72 27.19
C ASN A 328 2.02 -16.62 26.74
N ILE A 329 1.34 -16.18 25.68
CA ILE A 329 0.21 -16.89 25.09
C ILE A 329 0.55 -17.18 23.63
N LYS A 330 0.31 -18.41 23.17
CA LYS A 330 0.45 -18.76 21.76
C LYS A 330 -0.89 -18.63 21.05
N ILE A 331 -0.91 -17.86 19.97
CA ILE A 331 -2.10 -17.62 19.17
C ILE A 331 -1.91 -18.29 17.81
N LYS A 332 -2.79 -19.22 17.48
CA LYS A 332 -2.85 -19.82 16.14
C LYS A 332 -3.68 -18.91 15.26
N LEU A 333 -3.11 -18.44 14.17
CA LEU A 333 -3.77 -17.50 13.25
C LEU A 333 -4.57 -18.19 12.12
N LYS A 334 -4.77 -19.48 12.26
CA LYS A 334 -5.52 -20.27 11.29
C LYS A 334 -6.72 -20.94 11.92
#